data_f8568fa3ee21ebbdf446721062200b7d
#
_entry.id   f8568fa3ee21ebbdf446721062200b7d
#
_cell.length_a   1.000
_cell.length_b   1.000
_cell.length_c   1.000
_cell.angle_alpha   90.00
_cell.angle_beta   90.00
_cell.angle_gamma   90.00
#
_symmetry.space_group_name_H-M   'P 1'
#
loop_
_entity.id
_entity.type
_entity.pdbx_description
1 polymer ?
#
loop_
_entity_poly.entity_id
_entity_poly.type
_entity_poly.pdbx_seq_one_letter_code
_entity_poly.pdbx_strand_id
1 'polypeptide(L)'
;MRVLNFGSLNIDYVYRVDHILVRGETLLSEDRKVYAGGKGLNQSVALGRAGLDVWHAGNIGQEGKFLLDILHDAHVHTELVRVRSDIPCGHTVIQNDREGDNCILLFGGANQSVTEEQIDDVLGHFQAGDYLILQNEVNCLAAIMNKAHESGMKIVLNPSPINGQISTLPLNFVDYFFVNEIEAGLLTGTKSRAAGELVPAIRSHFPKAKVILTLGAEGSYYIEGETVLHQDIFRVKTVDTTAAGDTFSGYFMAGILRGDNPAEALRLASKAAALAVSRRGAAPSIPAMGEVKNFLCLPQQG
;
A
#
# COMPACT_ATOMS: atom_id res chain seq x y z
N MET A 1 -0.37 -11.09 -18.67
CA MET A 1 0.36 -10.67 -17.47
C MET A 1 -0.68 -10.23 -16.47
N ARG A 2 -0.77 -10.93 -15.33
CA ARG A 2 -1.76 -10.73 -14.29
C ARG A 2 -1.10 -10.16 -13.06
N VAL A 3 -1.88 -9.52 -12.19
CA VAL A 3 -1.40 -8.96 -10.93
C VAL A 3 -2.13 -9.64 -9.78
N LEU A 4 -1.39 -10.29 -8.91
CA LEU A 4 -1.86 -10.80 -7.62
C LEU A 4 -1.46 -9.80 -6.52
N ASN A 5 -2.41 -9.28 -5.77
CA ASN A 5 -2.13 -8.62 -4.51
C ASN A 5 -2.50 -9.58 -3.37
N PHE A 6 -1.48 -10.12 -2.69
CA PHE A 6 -1.71 -10.97 -1.53
C PHE A 6 -1.53 -10.11 -0.27
N GLY A 7 -2.63 -9.56 0.22
CA GLY A 7 -2.57 -8.46 1.17
C GLY A 7 -3.69 -8.43 2.20
N SER A 8 -3.60 -7.43 3.06
CA SER A 8 -4.53 -7.19 4.16
C SER A 8 -5.86 -6.61 3.72
N LEU A 9 -6.90 -6.97 4.46
CA LEU A 9 -8.24 -6.43 4.38
C LEU A 9 -8.67 -6.07 5.80
N ASN A 10 -8.87 -4.78 6.09
CA ASN A 10 -9.17 -4.29 7.43
C ASN A 10 -10.49 -3.53 7.47
N ILE A 11 -11.12 -3.57 8.63
CA ILE A 11 -12.23 -2.68 9.01
C ILE A 11 -11.64 -1.56 9.87
N ASP A 12 -11.74 -0.32 9.44
CA ASP A 12 -11.25 0.81 10.22
C ASP A 12 -12.41 1.42 11.04
N TYR A 13 -12.37 1.22 12.36
CA TYR A 13 -13.28 1.84 13.33
C TYR A 13 -12.70 3.18 13.78
N VAL A 14 -13.22 4.26 13.23
CA VAL A 14 -12.76 5.63 13.51
C VAL A 14 -13.66 6.28 14.52
N TYR A 15 -13.10 6.61 15.68
CA TYR A 15 -13.77 7.29 16.78
C TYR A 15 -13.31 8.75 16.83
N ARG A 16 -14.27 9.68 16.83
CA ARG A 16 -13.99 11.08 17.15
C ARG A 16 -14.06 11.26 18.65
N VAL A 17 -12.98 11.81 19.21
CA VAL A 17 -12.81 12.02 20.64
C VAL A 17 -12.43 13.47 20.94
N ASP A 18 -12.60 13.91 22.18
CA ASP A 18 -12.15 15.23 22.63
C ASP A 18 -10.62 15.30 22.67
N HIS A 19 -9.97 14.26 23.15
CA HIS A 19 -8.53 14.08 23.20
C HIS A 19 -8.19 12.58 23.10
N ILE A 20 -6.94 12.24 22.82
CA ILE A 20 -6.48 10.85 22.78
C ILE A 20 -6.51 10.24 24.18
N LEU A 21 -7.16 9.09 24.32
CA LEU A 21 -7.34 8.35 25.59
C LEU A 21 -6.01 8.12 26.31
N VAL A 22 -5.97 8.47 27.58
CA VAL A 22 -4.80 8.25 28.42
C VAL A 22 -5.05 7.10 29.44
N ARG A 23 -3.96 6.63 30.04
CA ARG A 23 -4.03 5.49 30.99
C ARG A 23 -4.94 5.79 32.17
N GLY A 24 -5.91 4.89 32.40
CA GLY A 24 -6.83 4.95 33.54
C GLY A 24 -8.08 5.79 33.31
N GLU A 25 -8.24 6.33 32.09
CA GLU A 25 -9.38 7.14 31.71
C GLU A 25 -10.48 6.31 31.03
N THR A 26 -11.73 6.77 31.16
CA THR A 26 -12.85 6.35 30.34
C THR A 26 -13.41 7.56 29.63
N LEU A 27 -13.30 7.58 28.31
CA LEU A 27 -13.72 8.69 27.48
C LEU A 27 -14.93 8.34 26.63
N LEU A 28 -15.93 9.22 26.58
CA LEU A 28 -17.08 9.08 25.70
C LEU A 28 -16.71 9.64 24.31
N SER A 29 -16.82 8.78 23.27
CA SER A 29 -16.63 9.24 21.89
C SER A 29 -17.80 10.08 21.40
N GLU A 30 -17.52 11.12 20.60
CA GLU A 30 -18.52 11.98 19.98
C GLU A 30 -19.22 11.33 18.79
N ASP A 31 -18.49 10.51 18.03
CA ASP A 31 -18.96 9.86 16.79
C ASP A 31 -18.14 8.59 16.53
N ARG A 32 -18.74 7.64 15.80
CA ARG A 32 -18.06 6.46 15.29
C ARG A 32 -18.39 6.25 13.81
N LYS A 33 -17.35 6.10 12.98
CA LYS A 33 -17.49 5.74 11.58
C LYS A 33 -16.76 4.43 11.30
N VAL A 34 -17.23 3.71 10.29
CA VAL A 34 -16.62 2.46 9.83
C VAL A 34 -16.20 2.66 8.38
N TYR A 35 -14.93 2.38 8.11
CA TYR A 35 -14.37 2.48 6.77
C TYR A 35 -13.70 1.17 6.37
N ALA A 36 -13.52 0.99 5.08
CA ALA A 36 -12.63 -0.02 4.55
C ALA A 36 -11.19 0.48 4.65
N GLY A 37 -10.31 -0.38 5.10
CA GLY A 37 -8.89 -0.11 5.25
C GLY A 37 -8.02 -1.33 4.93
N GLY A 38 -6.75 -1.22 5.31
CA GLY A 38 -5.72 -2.18 4.97
C GLY A 38 -4.97 -1.78 3.71
N LYS A 39 -3.63 -1.85 3.77
CA LYS A 39 -2.77 -1.50 2.63
C LYS A 39 -3.05 -2.40 1.42
N GLY A 40 -3.30 -3.69 1.67
CA GLY A 40 -3.66 -4.63 0.62
C GLY A 40 -4.92 -4.20 -0.12
N LEU A 41 -6.00 -3.87 0.59
CA LEU A 41 -7.24 -3.38 -0.01
C LEU A 41 -7.00 -2.10 -0.82
N ASN A 42 -6.34 -1.10 -0.23
CA ASN A 42 -6.11 0.18 -0.87
C ASN A 42 -5.29 0.03 -2.16
N GLN A 43 -4.22 -0.77 -2.13
CA GLN A 43 -3.38 -1.02 -3.30
C GLN A 43 -4.14 -1.79 -4.38
N SER A 44 -4.98 -2.77 -4.02
CA SER A 44 -5.84 -3.46 -4.99
C SER A 44 -6.82 -2.52 -5.66
N VAL A 45 -7.48 -1.65 -4.86
CA VAL A 45 -8.39 -0.62 -5.39
C VAL A 45 -7.64 0.32 -6.34
N ALA A 46 -6.44 0.76 -5.98
CA ALA A 46 -5.63 1.65 -6.82
C ALA A 46 -5.26 0.98 -8.16
N LEU A 47 -4.81 -0.27 -8.13
CA LEU A 47 -4.45 -1.05 -9.32
C LEU A 47 -5.67 -1.29 -10.23
N GLY A 48 -6.80 -1.68 -9.66
CA GLY A 48 -8.04 -1.94 -10.42
C GLY A 48 -8.60 -0.66 -11.04
N ARG A 49 -8.71 0.45 -10.28
CA ARG A 49 -9.11 1.76 -10.78
C ARG A 49 -8.14 2.34 -11.81
N ALA A 50 -6.88 1.96 -11.72
CA ALA A 50 -5.89 2.22 -12.75
C ALA A 50 -6.09 1.34 -14.00
N GLY A 51 -6.98 0.36 -13.99
CA GLY A 51 -7.40 -0.48 -15.13
C GLY A 51 -6.50 -1.67 -15.38
N LEU A 52 -5.86 -2.21 -14.37
CA LEU A 52 -5.15 -3.48 -14.45
C LEU A 52 -6.10 -4.65 -14.14
N ASP A 53 -5.72 -5.83 -14.60
CA ASP A 53 -6.37 -7.10 -14.30
C ASP A 53 -5.77 -7.66 -12.99
N VAL A 54 -6.50 -7.47 -11.88
CA VAL A 54 -5.99 -7.64 -10.51
C VAL A 54 -6.80 -8.69 -9.76
N TRP A 55 -6.11 -9.63 -9.14
CA TRP A 55 -6.64 -10.56 -8.14
C TRP A 55 -6.20 -10.14 -6.75
N HIS A 56 -7.15 -10.12 -5.81
CA HIS A 56 -6.83 -9.99 -4.40
C HIS A 56 -6.92 -11.35 -3.72
N ALA A 57 -5.86 -11.73 -3.00
CA ALA A 57 -5.85 -12.88 -2.10
C ALA A 57 -5.60 -12.42 -0.67
N GLY A 58 -6.24 -13.07 0.27
CA GLY A 58 -6.16 -12.75 1.70
C GLY A 58 -7.30 -13.40 2.47
N ASN A 59 -7.46 -13.02 3.74
CA ASN A 59 -8.49 -13.56 4.60
C ASN A 59 -9.29 -12.45 5.29
N ILE A 60 -10.61 -12.65 5.39
CA ILE A 60 -11.51 -11.77 6.15
C ILE A 60 -12.37 -12.58 7.12
N GLY A 61 -12.86 -11.96 8.18
CA GLY A 61 -13.97 -12.46 8.98
C GLY A 61 -15.32 -12.23 8.29
N GLN A 62 -16.39 -12.82 8.83
CA GLN A 62 -17.75 -12.70 8.28
C GLN A 62 -18.23 -11.24 8.19
N GLU A 63 -17.86 -10.42 9.16
CA GLU A 63 -18.18 -8.99 9.23
C GLU A 63 -17.47 -8.14 8.18
N GLY A 64 -16.38 -8.67 7.59
CA GLY A 64 -15.59 -8.01 6.57
C GLY A 64 -16.13 -8.17 5.14
N LYS A 65 -17.26 -8.84 4.92
CA LYS A 65 -17.76 -9.12 3.56
C LYS A 65 -17.99 -7.88 2.70
N PHE A 66 -18.37 -6.76 3.30
CA PHE A 66 -18.54 -5.49 2.58
C PHE A 66 -17.23 -4.98 1.92
N LEU A 67 -16.05 -5.45 2.38
CA LEU A 67 -14.77 -5.14 1.78
C LEU A 67 -14.64 -5.74 0.37
N LEU A 68 -15.32 -6.88 0.14
CA LEU A 68 -15.37 -7.51 -1.19
C LEU A 68 -16.15 -6.66 -2.19
N ASP A 69 -17.24 -6.02 -1.75
CA ASP A 69 -18.04 -5.12 -2.61
C ASP A 69 -17.17 -3.95 -3.08
N ILE A 70 -16.33 -3.39 -2.20
CA ILE A 70 -15.40 -2.29 -2.53
C ILE A 70 -14.35 -2.72 -3.55
N LEU A 71 -13.84 -3.96 -3.44
CA LEU A 71 -12.90 -4.52 -4.41
C LEU A 71 -13.60 -4.75 -5.76
N HIS A 72 -14.82 -5.29 -5.77
CA HIS A 72 -15.62 -5.48 -6.98
C HIS A 72 -15.90 -4.16 -7.70
N ASP A 73 -16.27 -3.10 -6.96
CA ASP A 73 -16.49 -1.76 -7.51
C ASP A 73 -15.22 -1.16 -8.15
N ALA A 74 -14.06 -1.64 -7.71
CA ALA A 74 -12.76 -1.30 -8.29
C ALA A 74 -12.30 -2.27 -9.38
N HIS A 75 -13.15 -3.20 -9.83
CA HIS A 75 -12.87 -4.23 -10.84
C HIS A 75 -11.76 -5.20 -10.44
N VAL A 76 -11.67 -5.53 -9.16
CA VAL A 76 -10.71 -6.50 -8.61
C VAL A 76 -11.38 -7.86 -8.44
N HIS A 77 -10.73 -8.91 -8.90
CA HIS A 77 -11.15 -10.29 -8.69
C HIS A 77 -10.93 -10.69 -7.23
N THR A 78 -11.96 -11.27 -6.59
CA THR A 78 -11.96 -11.61 -5.16
C THR A 78 -12.12 -13.10 -4.85
N GLU A 79 -12.11 -13.96 -5.85
CA GLU A 79 -12.35 -15.40 -5.73
C GLU A 79 -11.27 -16.09 -4.87
N LEU A 80 -10.11 -15.45 -4.70
CA LEU A 80 -9.00 -15.92 -3.88
C LEU A 80 -9.03 -15.38 -2.43
N VAL A 81 -10.04 -14.59 -2.08
CA VAL A 81 -10.26 -14.15 -0.70
C VAL A 81 -11.04 -15.21 0.06
N ARG A 82 -10.48 -15.68 1.18
CA ARG A 82 -11.16 -16.65 2.06
C ARG A 82 -11.94 -15.93 3.17
N VAL A 83 -13.21 -16.29 3.32
CA VAL A 83 -14.08 -15.80 4.40
C VAL A 83 -14.04 -16.79 5.57
N ARG A 84 -13.47 -16.36 6.68
CA ARG A 84 -13.34 -17.16 7.92
C ARG A 84 -14.55 -16.97 8.80
N SER A 85 -15.05 -18.08 9.36
CA SER A 85 -16.16 -18.05 10.33
C SER A 85 -15.69 -18.11 11.79
N ASP A 86 -14.44 -18.47 11.99
CA ASP A 86 -13.79 -18.75 13.29
C ASP A 86 -12.84 -17.64 13.76
N ILE A 87 -12.51 -16.70 12.88
CA ILE A 87 -11.56 -15.61 13.15
C ILE A 87 -12.18 -14.28 12.72
N PRO A 88 -12.18 -13.25 13.59
CA PRO A 88 -12.68 -11.93 13.22
C PRO A 88 -11.77 -11.28 12.16
N CYS A 89 -12.35 -10.36 11.39
CA CYS A 89 -11.60 -9.57 10.39
C CYS A 89 -10.47 -8.77 11.04
N GLY A 90 -9.39 -8.55 10.30
CA GLY A 90 -8.41 -7.55 10.67
C GLY A 90 -9.09 -6.19 10.82
N HIS A 91 -8.72 -5.42 11.84
CA HIS A 91 -9.34 -4.12 12.06
C HIS A 91 -8.41 -3.15 12.77
N THR A 92 -8.72 -1.86 12.63
CA THR A 92 -8.09 -0.81 13.41
C THR A 92 -9.12 -0.12 14.31
N VAL A 93 -8.64 0.34 15.47
CA VAL A 93 -9.34 1.31 16.30
C VAL A 93 -8.56 2.60 16.20
N ILE A 94 -9.14 3.61 15.57
CA ILE A 94 -8.52 4.90 15.31
C ILE A 94 -9.23 5.94 16.15
N GLN A 95 -8.49 6.64 16.98
CA GLN A 95 -8.96 7.82 17.71
C GLN A 95 -8.48 9.05 16.96
N ASN A 96 -9.38 9.95 16.60
CA ASN A 96 -9.07 11.27 16.06
C ASN A 96 -9.57 12.33 17.00
N ASP A 97 -8.69 13.20 17.49
CA ASP A 97 -9.05 14.29 18.37
C ASP A 97 -9.45 15.57 17.61
N ARG A 98 -9.74 16.63 18.37
CA ARG A 98 -10.14 17.92 17.81
C ARG A 98 -8.98 18.70 17.21
N GLU A 99 -7.76 18.39 17.60
CA GLU A 99 -6.54 19.03 17.10
C GLU A 99 -6.06 18.41 15.78
N GLY A 100 -6.61 17.25 15.43
CA GLY A 100 -6.27 16.48 14.21
C GLY A 100 -5.22 15.41 14.44
N ASP A 101 -4.82 15.20 15.68
CA ASP A 101 -3.94 14.09 16.04
C ASP A 101 -4.69 12.76 16.03
N ASN A 102 -3.96 11.67 15.81
CA ASN A 102 -4.54 10.34 15.81
C ASN A 102 -3.69 9.32 16.59
N CYS A 103 -4.38 8.29 17.07
CA CYS A 103 -3.78 7.09 17.64
C CYS A 103 -4.44 5.86 17.04
N ILE A 104 -3.63 4.90 16.59
CA ILE A 104 -4.11 3.72 15.86
C ILE A 104 -3.69 2.46 16.59
N LEU A 105 -4.68 1.64 16.95
CA LEU A 105 -4.49 0.27 17.41
C LEU A 105 -4.88 -0.68 16.28
N LEU A 106 -3.94 -1.52 15.83
CA LEU A 106 -4.16 -2.52 14.78
C LEU A 106 -4.32 -3.91 15.41
N PHE A 107 -5.38 -4.62 15.03
CA PHE A 107 -5.56 -6.04 15.28
C PHE A 107 -5.51 -6.80 13.96
N GLY A 108 -4.57 -7.74 13.85
CA GLY A 108 -4.34 -8.47 12.59
C GLY A 108 -5.49 -9.40 12.17
N GLY A 109 -6.16 -10.06 13.14
CA GLY A 109 -7.31 -10.92 12.88
C GLY A 109 -7.07 -11.94 11.78
N ALA A 110 -8.02 -12.07 10.87
CA ALA A 110 -7.95 -12.99 9.74
C ALA A 110 -6.73 -12.78 8.83
N ASN A 111 -6.17 -11.58 8.75
CA ASN A 111 -4.92 -11.33 7.99
C ASN A 111 -3.74 -12.15 8.50
N GLN A 112 -3.78 -12.61 9.75
CA GLN A 112 -2.74 -13.43 10.38
C GLN A 112 -3.08 -14.93 10.34
N SER A 113 -4.00 -15.35 9.46
CA SER A 113 -4.48 -16.74 9.37
C SER A 113 -4.20 -17.41 8.01
N VAL A 114 -3.30 -16.85 7.21
CA VAL A 114 -2.83 -17.45 5.96
C VAL A 114 -2.11 -18.75 6.28
N THR A 115 -2.43 -19.81 5.51
CA THR A 115 -1.83 -21.15 5.65
C THR A 115 -0.98 -21.47 4.41
N GLU A 116 -0.06 -22.43 4.54
CA GLU A 116 0.75 -22.88 3.41
C GLU A 116 -0.10 -23.47 2.28
N GLU A 117 -1.16 -24.22 2.63
CA GLU A 117 -2.13 -24.74 1.66
C GLU A 117 -2.80 -23.62 0.88
N GLN A 118 -3.19 -22.52 1.56
CA GLN A 118 -3.75 -21.37 0.87
C GLN A 118 -2.74 -20.71 -0.06
N ILE A 119 -1.48 -20.63 0.34
CA ILE A 119 -0.42 -20.08 -0.51
C ILE A 119 -0.26 -20.89 -1.78
N ASP A 120 -0.22 -22.23 -1.66
CA ASP A 120 -0.10 -23.13 -2.80
C ASP A 120 -1.30 -23.04 -3.75
N ASP A 121 -2.51 -23.03 -3.20
CA ASP A 121 -3.75 -22.85 -3.94
C ASP A 121 -3.74 -21.52 -4.71
N VAL A 122 -3.48 -20.41 -4.04
CA VAL A 122 -3.46 -19.07 -4.64
C VAL A 122 -2.38 -18.96 -5.73
N LEU A 123 -1.14 -19.31 -5.43
CA LEU A 123 -0.03 -19.17 -6.38
C LEU A 123 -0.16 -20.11 -7.57
N GLY A 124 -0.85 -21.26 -7.42
CA GLY A 124 -1.15 -22.18 -8.50
C GLY A 124 -1.97 -21.57 -9.64
N HIS A 125 -2.64 -20.45 -9.42
CA HIS A 125 -3.36 -19.72 -10.46
C HIS A 125 -2.48 -18.79 -11.30
N PHE A 126 -1.22 -18.58 -10.93
CA PHE A 126 -0.31 -17.62 -11.57
C PHE A 126 0.89 -18.32 -12.20
N GLN A 127 1.61 -17.60 -13.06
CA GLN A 127 2.74 -18.15 -13.82
C GLN A 127 3.93 -17.20 -13.85
N ALA A 128 5.05 -17.69 -14.35
CA ALA A 128 6.25 -16.88 -14.54
C ALA A 128 5.95 -15.59 -15.33
N GLY A 129 6.46 -14.46 -14.84
CA GLY A 129 6.23 -13.16 -15.42
C GLY A 129 4.97 -12.43 -14.91
N ASP A 130 4.06 -13.10 -14.17
CA ASP A 130 2.99 -12.42 -13.43
C ASP A 130 3.58 -11.66 -12.21
N TYR A 131 2.86 -10.68 -11.69
CA TYR A 131 3.31 -9.84 -10.59
C TYR A 131 2.61 -10.18 -9.28
N LEU A 132 3.40 -10.29 -8.22
CA LEU A 132 2.93 -10.43 -6.84
C LEU A 132 3.21 -9.14 -6.07
N ILE A 133 2.16 -8.53 -5.53
CA ILE A 133 2.24 -7.33 -4.69
C ILE A 133 1.99 -7.72 -3.24
N LEU A 134 2.86 -7.27 -2.36
CA LEU A 134 2.87 -7.60 -0.93
C LEU A 134 3.02 -6.35 -0.07
N GLN A 135 2.43 -6.42 1.13
CA GLN A 135 2.65 -5.48 2.23
C GLN A 135 2.99 -6.28 3.50
N ASN A 136 3.54 -5.63 4.51
CA ASN A 136 3.92 -6.32 5.74
C ASN A 136 2.76 -6.38 6.75
N GLU A 137 1.57 -6.77 6.31
CA GLU A 137 0.35 -6.82 7.13
C GLU A 137 -0.28 -8.22 7.22
N VAL A 138 0.25 -9.20 6.49
CA VAL A 138 -0.20 -10.61 6.56
C VAL A 138 0.90 -11.50 7.11
N ASN A 139 0.53 -12.67 7.65
CA ASN A 139 1.53 -13.66 8.05
C ASN A 139 2.12 -14.43 6.85
N CYS A 140 3.09 -15.27 7.10
CA CYS A 140 3.72 -16.17 6.11
C CYS A 140 4.39 -15.46 4.92
N LEU A 141 4.72 -14.16 5.01
CA LEU A 141 5.32 -13.40 3.90
C LEU A 141 6.55 -14.07 3.30
N ALA A 142 7.46 -14.60 4.13
CA ALA A 142 8.65 -15.28 3.62
C ALA A 142 8.30 -16.51 2.76
N ALA A 143 7.29 -17.29 3.17
CA ALA A 143 6.84 -18.45 2.41
C ALA A 143 6.18 -18.02 1.07
N ILE A 144 5.35 -16.98 1.09
CA ILE A 144 4.73 -16.42 -0.11
C ILE A 144 5.81 -15.93 -1.08
N MET A 145 6.80 -15.18 -0.60
CA MET A 145 7.90 -14.64 -1.42
C MET A 145 8.77 -15.75 -2.02
N ASN A 146 9.13 -16.77 -1.23
CA ASN A 146 9.93 -17.90 -1.72
C ASN A 146 9.21 -18.66 -2.84
N LYS A 147 7.96 -19.07 -2.62
CA LYS A 147 7.17 -19.82 -3.60
C LYS A 147 6.91 -19.00 -4.88
N ALA A 148 6.62 -17.70 -4.75
CA ALA A 148 6.44 -16.82 -5.89
C ALA A 148 7.72 -16.66 -6.71
N HIS A 149 8.88 -16.52 -6.04
CA HIS A 149 10.18 -16.45 -6.69
C HIS A 149 10.49 -17.76 -7.44
N GLU A 150 10.27 -18.92 -6.81
CA GLU A 150 10.44 -20.23 -7.43
C GLU A 150 9.54 -20.41 -8.66
N SER A 151 8.33 -19.84 -8.65
CA SER A 151 7.39 -19.83 -9.78
C SER A 151 7.74 -18.78 -10.85
N GLY A 152 8.79 -17.99 -10.66
CA GLY A 152 9.23 -16.95 -11.62
C GLY A 152 8.35 -15.70 -11.66
N MET A 153 7.53 -15.47 -10.65
CA MET A 153 6.75 -14.22 -10.50
C MET A 153 7.66 -13.04 -10.17
N LYS A 154 7.22 -11.85 -10.51
CA LYS A 154 7.87 -10.59 -10.16
C LYS A 154 7.32 -10.08 -8.83
N ILE A 155 8.20 -9.82 -7.86
CA ILE A 155 7.82 -9.45 -6.50
C ILE A 155 7.90 -7.95 -6.30
N VAL A 156 6.79 -7.35 -5.88
CA VAL A 156 6.65 -5.94 -5.50
C VAL A 156 6.35 -5.88 -4.02
N LEU A 157 7.17 -5.20 -3.24
CA LEU A 157 7.02 -5.11 -1.79
C LEU A 157 6.89 -3.67 -1.30
N ASN A 158 5.81 -3.40 -0.59
CA ASN A 158 5.72 -2.28 0.34
C ASN A 158 5.97 -2.85 1.76
N PRO A 159 7.14 -2.63 2.38
CA PRO A 159 7.50 -3.28 3.64
C PRO A 159 6.76 -2.71 4.86
N SER A 160 5.80 -1.81 4.66
CA SER A 160 5.05 -1.14 5.73
C SER A 160 3.93 -2.04 6.30
N PRO A 161 3.71 -1.99 7.63
CA PRO A 161 4.54 -1.33 8.66
C PRO A 161 5.84 -2.11 8.91
N ILE A 162 6.96 -1.41 9.02
CA ILE A 162 8.24 -2.07 9.34
C ILE A 162 8.23 -2.51 10.82
N ASN A 163 8.55 -3.77 11.02
CA ASN A 163 8.74 -4.40 12.32
C ASN A 163 10.00 -5.29 12.33
N GLY A 164 10.31 -5.90 13.46
CA GLY A 164 11.50 -6.74 13.58
C GLY A 164 11.55 -7.98 12.66
N GLN A 165 10.44 -8.35 12.05
CA GLN A 165 10.37 -9.51 11.15
C GLN A 165 10.87 -9.20 9.73
N ILE A 166 10.94 -7.91 9.34
CA ILE A 166 11.35 -7.53 7.99
C ILE A 166 12.74 -8.08 7.60
N SER A 167 13.65 -8.17 8.57
CA SER A 167 15.00 -8.71 8.36
C SER A 167 15.05 -10.21 8.09
N THR A 168 13.95 -10.93 8.34
CA THR A 168 13.84 -12.37 8.07
C THR A 168 13.27 -12.66 6.68
N LEU A 169 12.79 -11.65 5.97
CA LEU A 169 12.24 -11.80 4.63
C LEU A 169 13.36 -11.95 3.58
N PRO A 170 13.14 -12.71 2.51
CA PRO A 170 14.07 -12.85 1.39
C PRO A 170 14.05 -11.60 0.49
N LEU A 171 14.50 -10.45 1.03
CA LEU A 171 14.44 -9.15 0.35
C LEU A 171 15.22 -9.11 -0.97
N ASN A 172 16.18 -10.01 -1.17
CA ASN A 172 16.93 -10.16 -2.41
C ASN A 172 16.09 -10.71 -3.59
N PHE A 173 14.88 -11.19 -3.35
CA PHE A 173 13.93 -11.64 -4.38
C PHE A 173 13.00 -10.52 -4.86
N VAL A 174 13.03 -9.37 -4.20
CA VAL A 174 12.15 -8.25 -4.54
C VAL A 174 12.64 -7.52 -5.78
N ASP A 175 11.78 -7.41 -6.80
CA ASP A 175 12.03 -6.65 -8.04
C ASP A 175 11.76 -5.14 -7.84
N TYR A 176 10.71 -4.79 -7.07
CA TYR A 176 10.32 -3.41 -6.81
C TYR A 176 10.04 -3.17 -5.32
N PHE A 177 10.65 -2.16 -4.74
CA PHE A 177 10.32 -1.66 -3.40
C PHE A 177 9.58 -0.34 -3.49
N PHE A 178 8.53 -0.20 -2.66
CA PHE A 178 7.88 1.07 -2.37
C PHE A 178 8.13 1.45 -0.93
N VAL A 179 8.90 2.50 -0.70
CA VAL A 179 9.31 2.93 0.64
C VAL A 179 9.18 4.44 0.80
N ASN A 180 8.84 4.88 2.01
CA ASN A 180 8.98 6.27 2.41
C ASN A 180 10.36 6.50 3.08
N GLU A 181 10.62 7.76 3.51
CA GLU A 181 11.88 8.14 4.14
C GLU A 181 12.18 7.40 5.44
N ILE A 182 11.13 7.03 6.18
CA ILE A 182 11.28 6.29 7.45
C ILE A 182 11.64 4.84 7.16
N GLU A 183 10.91 4.22 6.26
CA GLU A 183 11.09 2.82 5.85
C GLU A 183 12.45 2.63 5.17
N ALA A 184 12.83 3.54 4.28
CA ALA A 184 14.14 3.52 3.64
C ALA A 184 15.27 3.64 4.66
N GLY A 185 15.14 4.53 5.64
CA GLY A 185 16.10 4.69 6.74
C GLY A 185 16.24 3.41 7.57
N LEU A 186 15.13 2.78 7.93
CA LEU A 186 15.13 1.54 8.71
C LEU A 186 15.75 0.37 7.94
N LEU A 187 15.44 0.22 6.65
CA LEU A 187 15.97 -0.85 5.81
C LEU A 187 17.47 -0.70 5.52
N THR A 188 17.96 0.52 5.36
CA THR A 188 19.37 0.78 5.02
C THR A 188 20.26 1.09 6.24
N GLY A 189 19.64 1.26 7.41
CA GLY A 189 20.35 1.71 8.62
C GLY A 189 20.72 3.20 8.61
N THR A 190 20.19 3.98 7.66
CA THR A 190 20.46 5.41 7.51
C THR A 190 19.55 6.22 8.46
N LYS A 191 20.16 7.09 9.28
CA LYS A 191 19.41 7.93 10.24
C LYS A 191 18.81 9.19 9.60
N SER A 192 19.37 9.65 8.52
CA SER A 192 18.87 10.81 7.77
C SER A 192 17.61 10.45 6.99
N ARG A 193 16.76 11.43 6.80
CA ARG A 193 15.56 11.34 5.96
C ARG A 193 15.70 12.10 4.63
N ALA A 194 16.84 12.74 4.41
CA ALA A 194 17.09 13.52 3.22
C ALA A 194 17.44 12.62 2.02
N ALA A 195 16.93 12.96 0.84
CA ALA A 195 17.20 12.24 -0.40
C ALA A 195 18.70 12.05 -0.68
N GLY A 196 19.51 13.08 -0.41
CA GLY A 196 20.96 13.05 -0.64
C GLY A 196 21.70 11.93 0.11
N GLU A 197 21.19 11.45 1.23
CA GLU A 197 21.76 10.34 2.00
C GLU A 197 21.01 9.03 1.73
N LEU A 198 19.69 9.07 1.59
CA LEU A 198 18.89 7.88 1.36
C LEU A 198 19.13 7.24 0.00
N VAL A 199 19.25 8.04 -1.08
CA VAL A 199 19.45 7.50 -2.44
C VAL A 199 20.74 6.70 -2.56
N PRO A 200 21.93 7.18 -2.12
CA PRO A 200 23.15 6.37 -2.12
C PRO A 200 23.04 5.12 -1.25
N ALA A 201 22.41 5.23 -0.08
CA ALA A 201 22.24 4.09 0.83
C ALA A 201 21.34 2.99 0.21
N ILE A 202 20.23 3.37 -0.43
CA ILE A 202 19.34 2.47 -1.15
C ILE A 202 20.08 1.75 -2.29
N ARG A 203 20.85 2.48 -3.10
CA ARG A 203 21.63 1.90 -4.20
C ARG A 203 22.64 0.86 -3.73
N SER A 204 23.28 1.15 -2.61
CA SER A 204 24.25 0.23 -2.00
C SER A 204 23.58 -1.01 -1.42
N HIS A 205 22.41 -0.85 -0.81
CA HIS A 205 21.72 -1.94 -0.09
C HIS A 205 20.90 -2.83 -1.05
N PHE A 206 20.28 -2.24 -2.08
CA PHE A 206 19.43 -2.93 -3.04
C PHE A 206 19.91 -2.76 -4.49
N PRO A 207 21.12 -3.22 -4.84
CA PRO A 207 21.75 -2.92 -6.16
C PRO A 207 21.02 -3.56 -7.35
N LYS A 208 20.16 -4.53 -7.11
CA LYS A 208 19.42 -5.25 -8.17
C LYS A 208 17.94 -4.89 -8.24
N ALA A 209 17.40 -4.29 -7.19
CA ALA A 209 16.00 -3.92 -7.14
C ALA A 209 15.76 -2.51 -7.70
N LYS A 210 14.52 -2.28 -8.13
CA LYS A 210 14.00 -0.96 -8.44
C LYS A 210 13.33 -0.41 -7.19
N VAL A 211 13.78 0.73 -6.70
CA VAL A 211 13.25 1.31 -5.47
C VAL A 211 12.53 2.62 -5.78
N ILE A 212 11.30 2.70 -5.35
CA ILE A 212 10.48 3.90 -5.42
C ILE A 212 10.46 4.49 -4.01
N LEU A 213 11.14 5.63 -3.84
CA LEU A 213 11.24 6.36 -2.59
C LEU A 213 10.28 7.54 -2.63
N THR A 214 9.36 7.63 -1.68
CA THR A 214 8.46 8.78 -1.51
C THR A 214 8.92 9.64 -0.33
N LEU A 215 8.98 10.95 -0.50
CA LEU A 215 9.46 11.93 0.48
C LEU A 215 8.40 12.99 0.80
N GLY A 216 7.14 12.60 0.82
CA GLY A 216 6.03 13.50 1.11
C GLY A 216 6.04 14.75 0.21
N ALA A 217 6.23 15.92 0.79
CA ALA A 217 6.24 17.20 0.07
C ALA A 217 7.46 17.39 -0.85
N GLU A 218 8.52 16.61 -0.68
CA GLU A 218 9.72 16.65 -1.53
C GLU A 218 9.60 15.78 -2.79
N GLY A 219 8.44 15.15 -3.01
CA GLY A 219 8.18 14.34 -4.19
C GLY A 219 8.61 12.89 -4.07
N SER A 220 9.06 12.31 -5.17
CA SER A 220 9.40 10.89 -5.25
C SER A 220 10.58 10.64 -6.17
N TYR A 221 11.27 9.53 -5.90
CA TYR A 221 12.43 9.08 -6.67
C TYR A 221 12.21 7.66 -7.18
N TYR A 222 12.63 7.41 -8.42
CA TYR A 222 12.88 6.07 -8.95
C TYR A 222 14.37 5.83 -8.96
N ILE A 223 14.81 4.69 -8.41
CA ILE A 223 16.22 4.35 -8.23
C ILE A 223 16.44 2.93 -8.79
N GLU A 224 17.27 2.78 -9.81
CA GLU A 224 17.67 1.50 -10.39
C GLU A 224 19.13 1.57 -10.84
N GLY A 225 20.04 0.88 -10.16
CA GLY A 225 21.48 0.97 -10.43
C GLY A 225 21.99 2.41 -10.41
N GLU A 226 22.51 2.90 -11.52
CA GLU A 226 22.97 4.29 -11.66
C GLU A 226 21.84 5.28 -12.02
N THR A 227 20.69 4.77 -12.45
CA THR A 227 19.56 5.62 -12.84
C THR A 227 18.83 6.13 -11.61
N VAL A 228 18.75 7.44 -11.48
CA VAL A 228 17.97 8.14 -10.45
C VAL A 228 17.09 9.18 -11.14
N LEU A 229 15.78 9.03 -11.02
CA LEU A 229 14.80 9.97 -11.55
C LEU A 229 14.05 10.61 -10.40
N HIS A 230 13.75 11.90 -10.50
CA HIS A 230 12.97 12.63 -9.50
C HIS A 230 11.69 13.17 -10.14
N GLN A 231 10.61 13.13 -9.38
CA GLN A 231 9.32 13.72 -9.71
C GLN A 231 8.83 14.58 -8.56
N ASP A 232 8.64 15.87 -8.81
CA ASP A 232 8.00 16.79 -7.86
C ASP A 232 6.54 16.43 -7.61
N ILE A 233 6.00 16.92 -6.49
CA ILE A 233 4.57 16.79 -6.20
C ILE A 233 3.73 17.65 -7.14
N PHE A 234 2.48 17.24 -7.35
CA PHE A 234 1.43 18.12 -7.85
C PHE A 234 0.72 18.78 -6.68
N ARG A 235 0.87 20.09 -6.54
CA ARG A 235 0.31 20.86 -5.41
C ARG A 235 -1.20 20.91 -5.48
N VAL A 236 -1.86 20.49 -4.41
CA VAL A 236 -3.30 20.54 -4.19
C VAL A 236 -3.59 20.97 -2.75
N LYS A 237 -4.85 21.32 -2.48
CA LYS A 237 -5.28 21.47 -1.10
C LYS A 237 -5.39 20.09 -0.45
N THR A 238 -4.50 19.77 0.47
CA THR A 238 -4.52 18.53 1.24
C THR A 238 -5.72 18.51 2.19
N VAL A 239 -6.47 17.42 2.15
CA VAL A 239 -7.63 17.14 3.01
C VAL A 239 -7.37 15.94 3.92
N ASP A 240 -6.78 14.86 3.35
CA ASP A 240 -6.50 13.62 4.06
C ASP A 240 -5.37 12.90 3.33
N THR A 241 -4.33 12.48 4.05
CA THR A 241 -3.17 11.79 3.45
C THR A 241 -3.30 10.26 3.48
N THR A 242 -4.40 9.73 4.00
CA THR A 242 -4.66 8.29 4.07
C THR A 242 -4.65 7.69 2.66
N ALA A 243 -4.03 6.53 2.51
CA ALA A 243 -3.86 5.81 1.24
C ALA A 243 -3.12 6.56 0.11
N ALA A 244 -2.45 7.69 0.39
CA ALA A 244 -1.65 8.38 -0.63
C ALA A 244 -0.54 7.50 -1.19
N GLY A 245 0.21 6.81 -0.32
CA GLY A 245 1.27 5.86 -0.69
C GLY A 245 0.73 4.65 -1.44
N ASP A 246 -0.42 4.10 -1.01
CA ASP A 246 -1.07 2.95 -1.67
C ASP A 246 -1.55 3.34 -3.08
N THR A 247 -2.15 4.53 -3.20
CA THR A 247 -2.56 5.11 -4.50
C THR A 247 -1.35 5.29 -5.42
N PHE A 248 -0.27 5.88 -4.88
CA PHE A 248 0.97 6.08 -5.62
C PHE A 248 1.52 4.75 -6.14
N SER A 249 1.65 3.76 -5.27
CA SER A 249 2.19 2.43 -5.62
C SER A 249 1.36 1.75 -6.72
N GLY A 250 0.03 1.75 -6.58
CA GLY A 250 -0.88 1.16 -7.56
C GLY A 250 -0.78 1.83 -8.93
N TYR A 251 -0.76 3.16 -8.97
CA TYR A 251 -0.67 3.92 -10.23
C TYR A 251 0.73 3.86 -10.87
N PHE A 252 1.80 3.81 -10.08
CA PHE A 252 3.14 3.59 -10.60
C PHE A 252 3.24 2.22 -11.29
N MET A 253 2.80 1.16 -10.61
CA MET A 253 2.80 -0.17 -11.19
C MET A 253 1.91 -0.25 -12.43
N ALA A 254 0.78 0.44 -12.44
CA ALA A 254 -0.08 0.49 -13.62
C ALA A 254 0.61 1.16 -14.82
N GLY A 255 1.40 2.22 -14.61
CA GLY A 255 2.21 2.82 -15.66
C GLY A 255 3.23 1.83 -16.22
N ILE A 256 4.05 1.24 -15.33
CA ILE A 256 5.07 0.26 -15.73
C ILE A 256 4.45 -0.92 -16.50
N LEU A 257 3.35 -1.48 -16.00
CA LEU A 257 2.72 -2.66 -16.61
C LEU A 257 2.01 -2.37 -17.95
N ARG A 258 1.78 -1.11 -18.26
CA ARG A 258 1.31 -0.65 -19.58
C ARG A 258 2.42 -0.31 -20.55
N GLY A 259 3.67 -0.32 -20.11
CA GLY A 259 4.84 -0.02 -20.92
C GLY A 259 5.30 1.43 -20.84
N ASP A 260 4.79 2.23 -19.90
CA ASP A 260 5.30 3.56 -19.63
C ASP A 260 6.76 3.47 -19.13
N ASN A 261 7.58 4.43 -19.47
CA ASN A 261 8.89 4.54 -18.85
C ASN A 261 8.79 4.99 -17.38
N PRO A 262 9.82 4.77 -16.54
CA PRO A 262 9.76 5.09 -15.11
C PRO A 262 9.43 6.56 -14.79
N ALA A 263 9.84 7.52 -15.63
CA ALA A 263 9.53 8.94 -15.43
C ALA A 263 8.04 9.22 -15.64
N GLU A 264 7.44 8.63 -16.68
CA GLU A 264 6.00 8.71 -16.94
C GLU A 264 5.20 8.03 -15.85
N ALA A 265 5.63 6.85 -15.38
CA ALA A 265 5.01 6.14 -14.28
C ALA A 265 5.06 6.93 -12.95
N LEU A 266 6.21 7.56 -12.62
CA LEU A 266 6.32 8.48 -11.47
C LEU A 266 5.34 9.65 -11.57
N ARG A 267 5.26 10.26 -12.75
CA ARG A 267 4.35 11.38 -13.00
C ARG A 267 2.88 10.97 -12.85
N LEU A 268 2.50 9.81 -13.40
CA LEU A 268 1.15 9.26 -13.28
C LEU A 268 0.80 9.01 -11.81
N ALA A 269 1.69 8.35 -11.07
CA ALA A 269 1.53 8.05 -9.65
C ALA A 269 1.41 9.31 -8.80
N SER A 270 2.25 10.32 -9.05
CA SER A 270 2.20 11.61 -8.34
C SER A 270 0.87 12.35 -8.56
N LYS A 271 0.33 12.32 -9.79
CA LYS A 271 -1.00 12.88 -10.09
C LYS A 271 -2.11 12.17 -9.33
N ALA A 272 -2.08 10.84 -9.32
CA ALA A 272 -3.07 10.03 -8.63
C ALA A 272 -3.02 10.27 -7.11
N ALA A 273 -1.83 10.30 -6.51
CA ALA A 273 -1.64 10.62 -5.11
C ALA A 273 -2.12 12.04 -4.75
N ALA A 274 -1.85 13.03 -5.61
CA ALA A 274 -2.35 14.40 -5.41
C ALA A 274 -3.89 14.45 -5.40
N LEU A 275 -4.56 13.73 -6.29
CA LEU A 275 -6.01 13.61 -6.28
C LEU A 275 -6.51 12.91 -5.01
N ALA A 276 -5.85 11.82 -4.60
CA ALA A 276 -6.23 11.09 -3.39
C ALA A 276 -6.15 11.99 -2.15
N VAL A 277 -5.05 12.70 -1.94
CA VAL A 277 -4.89 13.57 -0.75
C VAL A 277 -5.81 14.79 -0.74
N SER A 278 -6.45 15.12 -1.85
CA SER A 278 -7.45 16.19 -1.92
C SER A 278 -8.86 15.76 -1.48
N ARG A 279 -9.03 14.49 -1.10
CA ARG A 279 -10.31 13.86 -0.73
C ARG A 279 -10.19 13.19 0.64
N ARG A 280 -11.34 12.94 1.28
CA ARG A 280 -11.38 12.23 2.57
C ARG A 280 -11.46 10.73 2.39
N GLY A 281 -10.83 10.00 3.32
CA GLY A 281 -10.89 8.54 3.45
C GLY A 281 -9.80 7.82 2.63
N ALA A 282 -9.66 6.51 2.87
CA ALA A 282 -8.70 5.64 2.20
C ALA A 282 -9.18 5.21 0.80
N ALA A 283 -9.79 4.04 0.68
CA ALA A 283 -10.29 3.52 -0.61
C ALA A 283 -11.22 4.48 -1.38
N PRO A 284 -12.15 5.26 -0.73
CA PRO A 284 -12.97 6.22 -1.45
C PRO A 284 -12.21 7.35 -2.12
N SER A 285 -11.06 7.77 -1.57
CA SER A 285 -10.26 8.89 -2.11
C SER A 285 -9.50 8.53 -3.37
N ILE A 286 -9.22 7.26 -3.60
CA ILE A 286 -8.43 6.77 -4.73
C ILE A 286 -9.14 7.12 -6.05
N PRO A 287 -8.52 7.89 -6.96
CA PRO A 287 -9.16 8.33 -8.20
C PRO A 287 -9.33 7.18 -9.21
N ALA A 288 -10.22 7.34 -10.18
CA ALA A 288 -10.24 6.52 -11.38
C ALA A 288 -9.21 7.03 -12.41
N MET A 289 -8.74 6.16 -13.33
CA MET A 289 -7.76 6.52 -14.36
C MET A 289 -8.18 7.71 -15.21
N GLY A 290 -9.47 7.83 -15.53
CA GLY A 290 -10.01 8.97 -16.30
C GLY A 290 -9.80 10.31 -15.59
N GLU A 291 -9.96 10.34 -14.26
CA GLU A 291 -9.74 11.54 -13.46
C GLU A 291 -8.24 11.92 -13.44
N VAL A 292 -7.35 10.92 -13.30
CA VAL A 292 -5.89 11.14 -13.29
C VAL A 292 -5.41 11.67 -14.65
N LYS A 293 -5.92 11.13 -15.76
CA LYS A 293 -5.58 11.62 -17.10
C LYS A 293 -6.04 13.05 -17.33
N ASN A 294 -7.20 13.42 -16.83
CA ASN A 294 -7.80 14.74 -16.98
C ASN A 294 -7.35 15.75 -15.90
N PHE A 295 -6.49 15.31 -14.95
CA PHE A 295 -6.00 16.19 -13.90
C PHE A 295 -5.12 17.30 -14.47
N LEU A 296 -5.69 18.52 -14.44
CA LEU A 296 -4.99 19.75 -14.81
C LEU A 296 -4.31 20.30 -13.55
N CYS A 297 -3.00 20.46 -13.61
CA CYS A 297 -2.27 21.16 -12.55
C CYS A 297 -2.79 22.58 -12.43
N LEU A 298 -3.06 23.05 -11.21
CA LEU A 298 -3.20 24.48 -10.98
C LEU A 298 -1.89 25.15 -11.43
N PRO A 299 -1.95 26.27 -12.18
CA PRO A 299 -0.75 26.98 -12.57
C PRO A 299 0.03 27.34 -11.29
N GLN A 300 1.35 27.18 -11.33
CA GLN A 300 2.22 27.65 -10.24
C GLN A 300 1.97 29.15 -10.12
N GLN A 301 1.36 29.58 -9.02
CA GLN A 301 1.40 30.97 -8.62
C GLN A 301 2.85 31.23 -8.19
N GLY A 302 3.58 31.98 -9.03
CA GLY A 302 4.95 32.39 -8.84
C GLY A 302 5.13 33.27 -7.61
#